data_02676e9576eed11c57adcd82a9905f29
#
_entry.id   02676e9576eed11c57adcd82a9905f29
#
_cell.length_a   1.000
_cell.length_b   1.000
_cell.length_c   1.000
_cell.angle_alpha   90.00
_cell.angle_beta   90.00
_cell.angle_gamma   90.00
#
_symmetry.space_group_name_H-M   'P 1'
#
loop_
_entity.id
_entity.type
_entity.pdbx_description
1 polymer ?
#
loop_
_entity_poly.entity_id
_entity_poly.type
_entity_poly.pdbx_seq_one_letter_code
_entity_poly.pdbx_strand_id
1 'polypeptide(L)'
;ENDLFNFQLEYTFTADWLAELDRQLALLLSTREGTMPLDRAFGLNMDFVDMPPEAAKSLYTAEVTEKVSKFIPEVRVQEVTWTGGNTGKLFPKVVITSA
;
A
#
# COMPACT_ATOMS: atom_id res chain seq x y z
N GLU A 1 -6.23 16.73 4.12
CA GLU A 1 -6.59 15.38 3.63
C GLU A 1 -5.48 14.80 2.79
N ASN A 2 -5.03 13.61 3.13
CA ASN A 2 -3.95 12.96 2.40
C ASN A 2 -4.52 11.91 1.46
N ASP A 3 -4.46 12.17 0.16
CA ASP A 3 -5.04 11.27 -0.83
C ASP A 3 -4.28 9.96 -0.96
N LEU A 4 -3.05 9.88 -0.45
CA LEU A 4 -2.28 8.64 -0.50
C LEU A 4 -2.83 7.57 0.43
N PHE A 5 -3.76 7.93 1.33
CA PHE A 5 -4.48 6.95 2.12
C PHE A 5 -5.66 6.34 1.39
N ASN A 6 -6.04 6.91 0.23
CA ASN A 6 -7.15 6.41 -0.57
C ASN A 6 -6.59 5.54 -1.68
N PHE A 7 -6.27 4.30 -1.33
CA PHE A 7 -5.67 3.37 -2.27
C PHE A 7 -6.70 2.40 -2.82
N GLN A 8 -6.35 1.77 -3.93
CA GLN A 8 -7.13 0.69 -4.51
C GLN A 8 -6.27 -0.55 -4.58
N LEU A 9 -6.92 -1.71 -4.44
CA LEU A 9 -6.24 -3.00 -4.52
C LEU A 9 -6.78 -3.77 -5.71
N GLU A 10 -5.88 -4.38 -6.46
CA GLU A 10 -6.24 -5.23 -7.58
C GLU A 10 -5.45 -6.51 -7.49
N TYR A 11 -6.08 -7.62 -7.83
CA TYR A 11 -5.45 -8.94 -7.71
C TYR A 11 -5.36 -9.60 -9.07
N THR A 12 -4.24 -10.27 -9.33
CA THR A 12 -4.02 -10.99 -10.58
C THR A 12 -4.46 -12.45 -10.48
N PHE A 13 -5.00 -12.86 -9.34
CA PHE A 13 -5.36 -14.25 -9.08
C PHE A 13 -6.64 -14.29 -8.26
N THR A 14 -7.23 -15.48 -8.17
CA THR A 14 -8.38 -15.70 -7.30
C THR A 14 -8.05 -16.83 -6.32
N ALA A 15 -8.64 -16.73 -5.13
CA ALA A 15 -8.42 -17.73 -4.09
C ALA A 15 -9.55 -17.63 -3.07
N ASP A 16 -9.80 -18.72 -2.35
CA ASP A 16 -10.85 -18.73 -1.34
C ASP A 16 -10.54 -17.75 -0.20
N TRP A 17 -9.27 -17.49 0.04
CA TRP A 17 -8.84 -16.61 1.12
C TRP A 17 -8.66 -15.15 0.68
N LEU A 18 -9.16 -14.82 -0.52
CA LEU A 18 -8.93 -13.49 -1.07
C LEU A 18 -9.61 -12.39 -0.24
N ALA A 19 -10.80 -12.66 0.30
CA ALA A 19 -11.48 -11.67 1.13
C ALA A 19 -10.69 -11.37 2.40
N GLU A 20 -10.11 -12.39 3.02
CA GLU A 20 -9.28 -12.18 4.20
C GLU A 20 -7.98 -11.46 3.84
N LEU A 21 -7.40 -11.79 2.69
CA LEU A 21 -6.21 -11.11 2.21
C LEU A 21 -6.49 -9.63 1.99
N ASP A 22 -7.63 -9.33 1.37
CA ASP A 22 -8.01 -7.93 1.13
C ASP A 22 -8.14 -7.17 2.44
N ARG A 23 -8.74 -7.80 3.45
CA ARG A 23 -8.88 -7.17 4.76
C ARG A 23 -7.51 -6.90 5.39
N GLN A 24 -6.58 -7.87 5.30
CA GLN A 24 -5.26 -7.70 5.87
C GLN A 24 -4.47 -6.61 5.15
N LEU A 25 -4.56 -6.58 3.83
CA LEU A 25 -3.87 -5.56 3.05
C LEU A 25 -4.43 -4.17 3.34
N ALA A 26 -5.76 -4.06 3.44
CA ALA A 26 -6.37 -2.77 3.75
C ALA A 26 -5.91 -2.28 5.11
N LEU A 27 -5.81 -3.16 6.09
CA LEU A 27 -5.33 -2.78 7.40
C LEU A 27 -3.87 -2.32 7.36
N LEU A 28 -3.02 -3.09 6.68
CA LEU A 28 -1.60 -2.76 6.61
C LEU A 28 -1.39 -1.41 5.91
N LEU A 29 -2.04 -1.21 4.77
CA LEU A 29 -1.80 -0.03 3.96
C LEU A 29 -2.46 1.23 4.53
N SER A 30 -3.42 1.07 5.44
CA SER A 30 -4.06 2.21 6.08
C SER A 30 -3.50 2.52 7.46
N THR A 31 -2.54 1.74 7.94
CA THR A 31 -1.96 1.93 9.27
C THR A 31 -0.65 2.69 9.15
N ARG A 32 -0.46 3.69 10.00
CA ARG A 32 0.81 4.42 10.08
C ARG A 32 1.78 3.62 10.95
N GLU A 33 3.02 3.48 10.48
CA GLU A 33 4.05 2.80 11.22
C GLU A 33 4.22 3.45 12.60
N GLY A 34 4.38 2.61 13.62
CA GLY A 34 4.59 3.10 14.97
C GLY A 34 3.33 3.26 15.79
N THR A 35 2.15 3.01 15.21
CA THR A 35 0.89 3.21 15.94
C THR A 35 0.32 1.93 16.54
N MET A 36 0.79 0.76 16.09
CA MET A 36 0.34 -0.50 16.65
C MET A 36 1.11 -0.80 17.94
N PRO A 37 0.43 -0.94 19.09
CA PRO A 37 1.15 -1.10 20.35
C PRO A 37 2.03 -2.34 20.45
N LEU A 38 1.61 -3.43 19.81
CA LEU A 38 2.33 -4.71 19.92
C LEU A 38 3.27 -4.95 18.75
N ASP A 39 3.16 -4.16 17.69
CA ASP A 39 4.02 -4.32 16.52
C ASP A 39 4.25 -2.96 15.90
N ARG A 40 5.28 -2.30 16.36
CA ARG A 40 5.58 -0.93 15.93
C ARG A 40 6.03 -0.85 14.47
N ALA A 41 6.50 -1.96 13.91
CA ALA A 41 6.93 -1.97 12.52
C ALA A 41 5.76 -2.15 11.55
N PHE A 42 4.59 -2.54 12.06
CA PHE A 42 3.42 -2.75 11.22
C PHE A 42 2.88 -1.41 10.72
N GLY A 43 2.55 -1.36 9.43
CA GLY A 43 2.05 -0.15 8.83
C GLY A 43 3.09 0.51 7.94
N LEU A 44 2.74 1.65 7.37
CA LEU A 44 3.59 2.33 6.41
C LEU A 44 4.30 3.51 7.06
N ASN A 45 5.56 3.68 6.70
CA ASN A 45 6.29 4.90 7.00
C ASN A 45 5.74 5.99 6.10
N MET A 46 5.24 7.07 6.71
CA MET A 46 4.51 8.10 5.98
C MET A 46 5.37 9.32 5.64
N ASP A 47 6.69 9.16 5.62
CA ASP A 47 7.57 10.28 5.30
C ASP A 47 7.30 10.86 3.91
N PHE A 48 6.74 10.04 3.01
CA PHE A 48 6.49 10.48 1.64
C PHE A 48 5.42 11.57 1.53
N VAL A 49 4.59 11.79 2.57
CA VAL A 49 3.48 12.72 2.45
C VAL A 49 3.93 14.17 2.26
N ASP A 50 5.14 14.49 2.69
CA ASP A 50 5.67 15.85 2.57
C ASP A 50 6.63 16.00 1.39
N MET A 51 6.75 14.97 0.55
CA MET A 51 7.70 14.99 -0.54
C MET A 51 7.05 15.49 -1.83
N PRO A 52 7.86 15.98 -2.80
CA PRO A 52 7.33 16.28 -4.13
C PRO A 52 6.69 15.04 -4.76
N PRO A 53 5.75 15.22 -5.69
CA PRO A 53 4.97 14.08 -6.21
C PRO A 53 5.80 12.92 -6.73
N GLU A 54 6.88 13.18 -7.47
CA GLU A 54 7.66 12.08 -8.02
C GLU A 54 8.41 11.33 -6.94
N ALA A 55 8.96 12.04 -5.97
CA ALA A 55 9.64 11.40 -4.85
C ALA A 55 8.63 10.63 -3.99
N ALA A 56 7.44 11.21 -3.78
CA ALA A 56 6.42 10.55 -2.98
C ALA A 56 5.98 9.23 -3.61
N LYS A 57 5.82 9.20 -4.93
CA LYS A 57 5.45 7.98 -5.64
C LYS A 57 6.49 6.89 -5.44
N SER A 58 7.76 7.24 -5.60
CA SER A 58 8.85 6.26 -5.46
C SER A 58 8.90 5.72 -4.04
N LEU A 59 8.79 6.59 -3.05
CA LEU A 59 8.87 6.17 -1.66
C LEU A 59 7.67 5.31 -1.28
N TYR A 60 6.48 5.68 -1.73
CA TYR A 60 5.28 4.90 -1.46
C TYR A 60 5.40 3.50 -2.04
N THR A 61 5.83 3.40 -3.30
CA THR A 61 5.96 2.11 -3.96
C THR A 61 6.96 1.22 -3.22
N ALA A 62 8.11 1.79 -2.85
CA ALA A 62 9.12 1.01 -2.14
C ALA A 62 8.61 0.57 -0.77
N GLU A 63 7.92 1.45 -0.05
CA GLU A 63 7.42 1.13 1.28
C GLU A 63 6.35 0.05 1.22
N VAL A 64 5.40 0.17 0.29
CA VAL A 64 4.34 -0.82 0.14
C VAL A 64 4.93 -2.17 -0.23
N THR A 65 5.87 -2.19 -1.18
CA THR A 65 6.49 -3.43 -1.61
C THR A 65 7.18 -4.12 -0.44
N GLU A 66 7.94 -3.38 0.33
CA GLU A 66 8.67 -3.95 1.46
C GLU A 66 7.73 -4.48 2.53
N LYS A 67 6.70 -3.69 2.89
CA LYS A 67 5.82 -4.09 4.00
C LYS A 67 4.94 -5.26 3.63
N VAL A 68 4.46 -5.31 2.38
CA VAL A 68 3.66 -6.45 1.95
C VAL A 68 4.49 -7.73 2.00
N SER A 69 5.73 -7.68 1.52
CA SER A 69 6.60 -8.85 1.57
C SER A 69 6.89 -9.29 3.00
N LYS A 70 7.01 -8.32 3.91
CA LYS A 70 7.35 -8.62 5.29
C LYS A 70 6.18 -9.21 6.08
N PHE A 71 4.99 -8.63 5.91
CA PHE A 71 3.87 -8.98 6.77
C PHE A 71 2.89 -9.95 6.11
N ILE A 72 2.88 -10.02 4.79
CA ILE A 72 1.97 -10.91 4.06
C ILE A 72 2.79 -11.62 2.98
N PRO A 73 3.65 -12.56 3.39
CA PRO A 73 4.60 -13.19 2.45
C PRO A 73 3.95 -14.11 1.42
N GLU A 74 2.66 -14.40 1.57
CA GLU A 74 1.94 -15.22 0.59
C GLU A 74 1.77 -14.51 -0.74
N VAL A 75 1.91 -13.19 -0.75
CA VAL A 75 1.72 -12.40 -1.96
C VAL A 75 2.87 -11.40 -2.09
N ARG A 76 2.88 -10.71 -3.22
CA ARG A 76 3.82 -9.63 -3.43
C ARG A 76 3.17 -8.56 -4.29
N VAL A 77 3.74 -7.36 -4.25
CA VAL A 77 3.27 -6.25 -5.07
C VAL A 77 3.86 -6.41 -6.46
N GLN A 78 2.99 -6.53 -7.46
CA GLN A 78 3.44 -6.62 -8.84
C GLN A 78 3.80 -5.23 -9.37
N GLU A 79 2.95 -4.25 -9.11
CA GLU A 79 3.23 -2.88 -9.51
C GLU A 79 2.29 -1.95 -8.76
N VAL A 80 2.63 -0.67 -8.76
CA VAL A 80 1.78 0.37 -8.22
C VAL A 80 1.56 1.39 -9.34
N THR A 81 0.29 1.58 -9.71
CA THR A 81 -0.06 2.56 -10.73
C THR A 81 -0.75 3.74 -10.06
N TRP A 82 -0.74 4.87 -10.74
CA TRP A 82 -1.28 6.09 -10.18
C TRP A 82 -2.33 6.67 -11.11
N THR A 83 -3.47 7.04 -10.54
CA THR A 83 -4.58 7.62 -11.29
C THR A 83 -4.95 8.96 -10.67
N GLY A 84 -5.78 9.71 -11.40
CA GLY A 84 -6.15 11.05 -10.99
C GLY A 84 -5.22 12.04 -11.65
N GLY A 85 -5.10 13.20 -11.13
CA GLY A 85 -4.14 14.16 -11.64
C GLY A 85 -4.75 15.43 -12.17
N ASN A 86 -5.92 15.36 -12.78
CA ASN A 86 -6.57 16.58 -13.27
C ASN A 86 -6.91 17.54 -12.13
N THR A 87 -7.14 16.98 -10.95
CA THR A 87 -7.47 17.78 -9.78
C THR A 87 -6.28 17.96 -8.85
N GLY A 88 -5.11 17.49 -9.26
CA GLY A 88 -3.94 17.52 -8.38
C GLY A 88 -3.89 16.37 -7.36
N LYS A 89 -4.87 15.50 -7.38
CA LYS A 89 -4.92 14.37 -6.45
C LYS A 89 -4.49 13.10 -7.17
N LEU A 90 -3.71 12.29 -6.46
CA LEU A 90 -3.21 11.02 -6.99
C LEU A 90 -3.69 9.89 -6.10
N PHE A 91 -4.19 8.85 -6.73
CA PHE A 91 -4.66 7.66 -6.03
C PHE A 91 -3.83 6.47 -6.47
N PRO A 92 -3.14 5.81 -5.53
CA PRO A 92 -2.36 4.63 -5.89
C PRO A 92 -3.27 3.43 -6.07
N LYS A 93 -2.96 2.62 -7.07
CA LYS A 93 -3.58 1.33 -7.27
C LYS A 93 -2.50 0.27 -7.14
N VAL A 94 -2.59 -0.54 -6.10
CA VAL A 94 -1.59 -1.55 -5.80
C VAL A 94 -2.05 -2.87 -6.40
N VAL A 95 -1.27 -3.40 -7.33
CA VAL A 95 -1.58 -4.67 -7.98
C VAL A 95 -0.84 -5.77 -7.28
N ILE A 96 -1.59 -6.75 -6.78
CA ILE A 96 -1.07 -7.84 -5.95
C ILE A 96 -1.08 -9.13 -6.75
N THR A 97 0.02 -9.86 -6.70
CA THR A 97 0.13 -11.16 -7.34
C THR A 97 0.59 -12.19 -6.32
N SER A 98 0.38 -13.46 -6.62
CA SER A 98 0.83 -14.50 -5.71
C SER A 98 2.35 -14.60 -5.74
N ALA A 99 2.92 -14.84 -4.57
CA ALA A 99 4.37 -14.92 -4.45
C ALA A 99 4.90 -16.25 -5.00
#